data_26d925703088c77042556e6ab0b11d90
#
_entry.id   26d925703088c77042556e6ab0b11d90
#
_cell.length_a   1.000
_cell.length_b   1.000
_cell.length_c   1.000
_cell.angle_alpha   90.00
_cell.angle_beta   90.00
_cell.angle_gamma   90.00
#
_symmetry.space_group_name_H-M   'P 1'
#
loop_
_entity.id
_entity.type
_entity.pdbx_description
1 polymer ?
#
loop_
_entity_poly.entity_id
_entity_poly.type
_entity_poly.pdbx_seq_one_letter_code
_entity_poly.pdbx_strand_id
1 'polypeptide(L)'
;PAPPQYGEDLTDTRDGNVYKTVQLADQLWMAENLRYLPEQQFDVSSTEPRYYVMFDNDAKTELGKGFLNAYGAYYNLPAALQNETALGPDETRIIKGVCPDGWHIPSQKEWQKLSQYVLDSGMAAIMNDGQVDETALAKALASTTMWMMPEYTEIEPQPTWVGVEMEKN
;
A
#
# COMPACT_ATOMS: atom_id res chain seq x y z
N PRO A 1 -15.71 -9.09 -14.98
CA PRO A 1 -14.26 -9.29 -15.01
C PRO A 1 -13.87 -10.63 -14.38
N ALA A 2 -12.68 -11.14 -14.72
CA ALA A 2 -12.16 -12.34 -14.06
C ALA A 2 -11.89 -12.02 -12.57
N PRO A 3 -12.11 -12.99 -11.65
CA PRO A 3 -11.82 -12.79 -10.23
C PRO A 3 -10.32 -12.57 -10.00
N PRO A 4 -9.93 -11.90 -8.89
CA PRO A 4 -8.54 -11.77 -8.51
C PRO A 4 -7.85 -13.13 -8.41
N GLN A 5 -6.61 -13.22 -8.88
CA GLN A 5 -5.81 -14.44 -8.79
C GLN A 5 -4.43 -14.12 -8.21
N TYR A 6 -3.98 -14.90 -7.24
CA TYR A 6 -2.61 -14.76 -6.76
C TYR A 6 -1.63 -15.19 -7.86
N GLY A 7 -0.62 -14.34 -8.09
CA GLY A 7 0.48 -14.60 -9.00
C GLY A 7 1.64 -15.34 -8.33
N GLU A 8 2.76 -15.43 -9.03
CA GLU A 8 4.00 -15.92 -8.46
C GLU A 8 4.54 -14.96 -7.40
N ASP A 9 5.23 -15.49 -6.39
CA ASP A 9 5.85 -14.67 -5.37
C ASP A 9 6.98 -13.81 -5.98
N LEU A 10 7.03 -12.54 -5.61
CA LEU A 10 8.10 -11.62 -5.95
C LEU A 10 9.20 -11.70 -4.89
N THR A 11 10.42 -12.00 -5.29
CA THR A 11 11.60 -11.85 -4.40
C THR A 11 12.33 -10.55 -4.73
N ASP A 12 12.44 -9.66 -3.75
CA ASP A 12 13.28 -8.47 -3.87
C ASP A 12 14.75 -8.87 -3.65
N THR A 13 15.54 -8.80 -4.71
CA THR A 13 16.95 -9.24 -4.68
C THR A 13 17.86 -8.32 -3.84
N ARG A 14 17.39 -7.13 -3.45
CA ARG A 14 18.16 -6.15 -2.66
C ARG A 14 18.26 -6.54 -1.19
N ASP A 15 17.22 -7.18 -0.65
CA ASP A 15 17.13 -7.53 0.78
C ASP A 15 16.61 -8.95 1.04
N GLY A 16 16.21 -9.67 -0.02
CA GLY A 16 15.70 -11.03 0.06
C GLY A 16 14.25 -11.14 0.53
N ASN A 17 13.54 -10.02 0.72
CA ASN A 17 12.13 -10.05 1.08
C ASN A 17 11.30 -10.69 -0.04
N VAL A 18 10.33 -11.50 0.36
CA VAL A 18 9.38 -12.16 -0.55
C VAL A 18 8.01 -11.54 -0.35
N TYR A 19 7.33 -11.21 -1.44
CA TYR A 19 6.01 -10.58 -1.46
C TYR A 19 5.04 -11.41 -2.27
N LYS A 20 3.82 -11.54 -1.78
CA LYS A 20 2.70 -12.05 -2.57
C LYS A 20 2.33 -11.04 -3.66
N THR A 21 1.89 -11.57 -4.79
CA THR A 21 1.35 -10.76 -5.88
C THR A 21 -0.07 -11.16 -6.20
N VAL A 22 -0.83 -10.25 -6.80
CA VAL A 22 -2.21 -10.50 -7.21
C VAL A 22 -2.46 -9.93 -8.61
N GLN A 23 -3.05 -10.74 -9.47
CA GLN A 23 -3.50 -10.33 -10.80
C GLN A 23 -4.89 -9.73 -10.68
N LEU A 24 -5.03 -8.45 -11.04
CA LEU A 24 -6.28 -7.70 -11.07
C LEU A 24 -6.49 -7.19 -12.50
N ALA A 25 -7.42 -7.78 -13.23
CA ALA A 25 -7.55 -7.63 -14.67
C ALA A 25 -6.24 -7.95 -15.41
N ASP A 26 -5.68 -6.99 -16.14
CA ASP A 26 -4.42 -7.12 -16.85
C ASP A 26 -3.22 -6.50 -16.11
N GLN A 27 -3.41 -6.12 -14.84
CA GLN A 27 -2.38 -5.56 -13.99
C GLN A 27 -1.95 -6.54 -12.91
N LEU A 28 -0.64 -6.69 -12.71
CA LEU A 28 -0.08 -7.43 -11.58
C LEU A 28 0.31 -6.46 -10.48
N TRP A 29 -0.20 -6.66 -9.28
CA TRP A 29 0.02 -5.81 -8.11
C TRP A 29 0.74 -6.58 -7.01
N MET A 30 1.54 -5.88 -6.21
CA MET A 30 1.99 -6.43 -4.93
C MET A 30 0.78 -6.53 -3.99
N ALA A 31 0.60 -7.70 -3.40
CA ALA A 31 -0.46 -7.94 -2.42
C ALA A 31 -0.02 -7.63 -0.98
N GLU A 32 1.18 -7.14 -0.81
CA GLU A 32 1.79 -6.76 0.47
C GLU A 32 2.53 -5.44 0.34
N ASN A 33 2.63 -4.70 1.45
CA ASN A 33 3.39 -3.46 1.49
C ASN A 33 4.89 -3.72 1.33
N LEU A 34 5.58 -2.86 0.59
CA LEU A 34 7.03 -2.93 0.41
C LEU A 34 7.75 -2.73 1.74
N ARG A 35 8.67 -3.63 2.07
CA ARG A 35 9.47 -3.65 3.31
C ARG A 35 10.92 -3.22 3.12
N TYR A 36 11.30 -2.83 1.90
CA TYR A 36 12.67 -2.40 1.59
C TYR A 36 13.04 -1.17 2.43
N LEU A 37 13.98 -1.34 3.34
CA LEU A 37 14.41 -0.33 4.31
C LEU A 37 15.95 -0.24 4.30
N PRO A 38 16.54 0.49 3.34
CA PRO A 38 18.01 0.55 3.21
C PRO A 38 18.66 1.21 4.42
N GLU A 39 18.02 2.26 4.95
CA GLU A 39 18.47 2.98 6.14
C GLU A 39 17.27 3.71 6.77
N GLN A 40 16.97 3.43 8.02
CA GLN A 40 15.89 4.11 8.73
C GLN A 40 16.34 5.49 9.24
N GLN A 41 15.48 6.49 9.07
CA GLN A 41 15.62 7.83 9.66
C GLN A 41 14.54 8.09 10.69
N PHE A 42 14.84 9.02 11.62
CA PHE A 42 13.91 9.45 12.68
C PHE A 42 13.61 10.97 12.60
N ASP A 43 14.28 11.68 11.69
CA ASP A 43 14.02 13.08 11.37
C ASP A 43 13.15 13.19 10.11
N VAL A 44 12.54 14.35 9.88
CA VAL A 44 11.71 14.61 8.70
C VAL A 44 12.46 15.47 7.70
N SER A 45 12.24 15.20 6.40
CA SER A 45 12.75 16.02 5.30
C SER A 45 11.74 16.02 4.17
N SER A 46 11.59 17.17 3.49
CA SER A 46 10.82 17.27 2.25
C SER A 46 11.69 17.13 0.99
N THR A 47 13.02 17.22 1.15
CA THR A 47 13.97 17.25 0.03
C THR A 47 14.90 16.05 0.00
N GLU A 48 15.24 15.49 1.16
CA GLU A 48 16.12 14.34 1.27
C GLU A 48 15.32 13.05 1.44
N PRO A 49 15.80 11.91 0.89
CA PRO A 49 15.16 10.62 1.09
C PRO A 49 15.04 10.25 2.57
N ARG A 50 13.87 9.80 2.99
CA ARG A 50 13.61 9.32 4.34
C ARG A 50 12.80 8.04 4.30
N TYR A 51 13.19 7.08 5.12
CA TYR A 51 12.59 5.76 5.25
C TYR A 51 12.21 5.55 6.71
N TYR A 52 10.98 5.17 6.97
CA TYR A 52 10.43 5.08 8.32
C TYR A 52 9.79 3.73 8.60
N VAL A 53 9.70 3.39 9.87
CA VAL A 53 8.82 2.34 10.39
C VAL A 53 7.68 2.99 11.14
N MET A 54 6.52 2.37 11.13
CA MET A 54 5.31 2.88 11.79
C MET A 54 5.57 3.25 13.26
N PHE A 55 5.05 4.41 13.70
CA PHE A 55 5.23 4.97 15.05
C PHE A 55 6.69 5.21 15.46
N ASP A 56 7.55 5.53 14.53
CA ASP A 56 8.98 5.79 14.76
C ASP A 56 9.72 4.66 15.51
N ASN A 57 9.20 3.42 15.40
CA ASN A 57 9.85 2.27 15.98
C ASN A 57 11.18 1.95 15.26
N ASP A 58 12.22 1.66 16.04
CA ASP A 58 13.50 1.23 15.48
C ASP A 58 13.35 -0.19 14.88
N ALA A 59 13.58 -0.31 13.56
CA ALA A 59 13.55 -1.57 12.83
C ALA A 59 14.51 -2.64 13.37
N LYS A 60 15.48 -2.26 14.17
CA LYS A 60 16.42 -3.20 14.81
C LYS A 60 15.82 -3.90 16.04
N THR A 61 14.75 -3.34 16.64
CA THR A 61 14.03 -3.95 17.75
C THR A 61 13.05 -5.01 17.27
N GLU A 62 12.65 -5.95 18.12
CA GLU A 62 11.64 -6.95 17.77
C GLU A 62 10.27 -6.29 17.47
N LEU A 63 9.92 -5.23 18.21
CA LEU A 63 8.70 -4.47 17.95
C LEU A 63 8.75 -3.78 16.59
N GLY A 64 9.85 -3.07 16.27
CA GLY A 64 10.03 -2.41 14.99
C GLY A 64 10.06 -3.38 13.81
N LYS A 65 10.69 -4.54 13.94
CA LYS A 65 10.59 -5.63 12.96
C LYS A 65 9.16 -6.11 12.76
N GLY A 66 8.40 -6.24 13.86
CA GLY A 66 6.98 -6.60 13.82
C GLY A 66 6.18 -5.58 13.01
N PHE A 67 6.37 -4.29 13.24
CA PHE A 67 5.71 -3.22 12.47
C PHE A 67 6.13 -3.21 11.00
N LEU A 68 7.43 -3.34 10.73
CA LEU A 68 7.94 -3.39 9.36
C LEU A 68 7.35 -4.59 8.58
N ASN A 69 7.25 -5.75 9.20
CA ASN A 69 6.67 -6.93 8.58
C ASN A 69 5.16 -6.78 8.34
N ALA A 70 4.45 -6.15 9.27
CA ALA A 70 3.01 -6.00 9.21
C ALA A 70 2.55 -4.91 8.23
N TYR A 71 3.21 -3.76 8.28
CA TYR A 71 2.74 -2.53 7.60
C TYR A 71 3.69 -2.04 6.51
N GLY A 72 4.85 -2.67 6.33
CA GLY A 72 5.86 -2.23 5.39
C GLY A 72 6.65 -1.02 5.89
N ALA A 73 7.51 -0.50 5.01
CA ALA A 73 8.23 0.73 5.25
C ALA A 73 7.46 1.94 4.70
N TYR A 74 7.62 3.10 5.32
CA TYR A 74 7.08 4.37 4.83
C TYR A 74 8.19 5.16 4.15
N TYR A 75 7.84 5.77 3.04
CA TYR A 75 8.75 6.53 2.19
C TYR A 75 8.22 7.95 2.04
N ASN A 76 9.07 8.96 2.27
CA ASN A 76 8.73 10.29 1.79
C ASN A 76 8.89 10.35 0.25
N LEU A 77 8.42 11.42 -0.38
CA LEU A 77 8.45 11.52 -1.84
C LEU A 77 9.86 11.37 -2.44
N PRO A 78 10.93 12.01 -1.93
CA PRO A 78 12.29 11.77 -2.43
C PRO A 78 12.75 10.31 -2.32
N ALA A 79 12.41 9.62 -1.23
CA ALA A 79 12.74 8.20 -1.06
C ALA A 79 11.95 7.31 -2.03
N ALA A 80 10.67 7.59 -2.23
CA ALA A 80 9.83 6.84 -3.17
C ALA A 80 10.32 7.00 -4.61
N LEU A 81 10.63 8.23 -5.03
CA LEU A 81 11.03 8.55 -6.41
C LEU A 81 12.50 8.22 -6.74
N GLN A 82 13.38 8.07 -5.75
CA GLN A 82 14.82 7.79 -5.97
C GLN A 82 15.45 8.78 -6.95
N ASN A 83 15.23 10.08 -6.75
CA ASN A 83 15.69 11.19 -7.60
C ASN A 83 15.00 11.32 -8.97
N GLU A 84 13.97 10.52 -9.27
CA GLU A 84 13.16 10.75 -10.45
C GLU A 84 12.14 11.87 -10.20
N THR A 85 11.72 12.54 -11.28
CA THR A 85 10.67 13.56 -11.19
C THR A 85 9.30 12.89 -11.17
N ALA A 86 8.42 13.33 -10.27
CA ALA A 86 7.04 12.85 -10.21
C ALA A 86 6.31 13.08 -11.54
N LEU A 87 5.39 12.16 -11.86
CA LEU A 87 4.59 12.24 -13.09
C LEU A 87 3.47 13.27 -12.95
N GLY A 88 3.21 14.00 -14.03
CA GLY A 88 1.95 14.69 -14.21
C GLY A 88 0.80 13.71 -14.54
N PRO A 89 -0.45 14.18 -14.48
CA PRO A 89 -1.64 13.32 -14.61
C PRO A 89 -1.75 12.61 -15.95
N ASP A 90 -1.17 13.17 -17.01
CA ASP A 90 -1.24 12.61 -18.37
C ASP A 90 0.05 11.90 -18.82
N GLU A 91 1.08 11.91 -17.98
CA GLU A 91 2.33 11.22 -18.30
C GLU A 91 2.20 9.70 -18.20
N THR A 92 2.90 9.02 -19.11
CA THR A 92 2.93 7.55 -19.20
C THR A 92 4.33 6.98 -18.97
N ARG A 93 5.29 7.81 -18.59
CA ARG A 93 6.64 7.36 -18.26
C ARG A 93 6.59 6.46 -17.02
N ILE A 94 7.31 5.36 -17.06
CA ILE A 94 7.43 4.44 -15.95
C ILE A 94 8.47 4.99 -14.96
N ILE A 95 8.10 5.13 -13.70
CA ILE A 95 9.01 5.47 -12.61
C ILE A 95 9.28 4.19 -11.79
N LYS A 96 10.48 3.64 -11.88
CA LYS A 96 10.87 2.54 -11.02
C LYS A 96 10.90 2.98 -9.55
N GLY A 97 11.52 4.10 -9.26
CA GLY A 97 11.69 4.60 -7.90
C GLY A 97 12.24 3.53 -6.96
N VAL A 98 11.67 3.44 -5.77
CA VAL A 98 12.05 2.48 -4.72
C VAL A 98 11.57 1.04 -4.99
N CYS A 99 10.83 0.80 -6.05
CA CYS A 99 10.28 -0.54 -6.35
C CYS A 99 11.39 -1.56 -6.69
N PRO A 100 11.15 -2.86 -6.48
CA PRO A 100 12.03 -3.94 -6.93
C PRO A 100 12.23 -3.94 -8.46
N ASP A 101 13.21 -4.67 -8.95
CA ASP A 101 13.45 -4.79 -10.38
C ASP A 101 12.24 -5.41 -11.10
N GLY A 102 11.88 -4.81 -12.23
CA GLY A 102 10.69 -5.18 -12.99
C GLY A 102 9.37 -4.58 -12.47
N TRP A 103 9.40 -3.84 -11.36
CA TRP A 103 8.25 -3.17 -10.76
C TRP A 103 8.41 -1.65 -10.79
N HIS A 104 7.31 -0.92 -10.68
CA HIS A 104 7.30 0.53 -10.76
C HIS A 104 6.24 1.15 -9.85
N ILE A 105 6.38 2.43 -9.57
CA ILE A 105 5.37 3.20 -8.85
C ILE A 105 4.17 3.40 -9.77
N PRO A 106 2.95 3.01 -9.36
CA PRO A 106 1.78 3.12 -10.20
C PRO A 106 1.48 4.59 -10.58
N SER A 107 1.21 4.82 -11.86
CA SER A 107 0.72 6.09 -12.38
C SER A 107 -0.75 6.32 -11.98
N GLN A 108 -1.22 7.55 -12.11
CA GLN A 108 -2.63 7.87 -11.89
C GLN A 108 -3.56 7.03 -12.79
N LYS A 109 -3.16 6.77 -14.04
CA LYS A 109 -3.96 5.95 -14.98
C LYS A 109 -4.05 4.49 -14.56
N GLU A 110 -2.99 3.95 -13.97
CA GLU A 110 -2.99 2.58 -13.44
C GLU A 110 -3.88 2.45 -12.20
N TRP A 111 -3.85 3.44 -11.31
CA TRP A 111 -4.80 3.52 -10.20
C TRP A 111 -6.26 3.66 -10.66
N GLN A 112 -6.53 4.48 -11.68
CA GLN A 112 -7.87 4.60 -12.26
C GLN A 112 -8.34 3.26 -12.85
N LYS A 113 -7.45 2.54 -13.54
CA LYS A 113 -7.75 1.23 -14.10
C LYS A 113 -8.05 0.19 -13.04
N LEU A 114 -7.27 0.17 -11.96
CA LEU A 114 -7.53 -0.68 -10.79
C LEU A 114 -8.89 -0.36 -10.17
N SER A 115 -9.18 0.93 -9.94
CA SER A 115 -10.46 1.37 -9.38
C SER A 115 -11.64 0.94 -10.27
N GLN A 116 -11.51 1.10 -11.59
CA GLN A 116 -12.54 0.67 -12.53
C GLN A 116 -12.75 -0.84 -12.50
N TYR A 117 -11.68 -1.63 -12.43
CA TYR A 117 -11.79 -3.09 -12.28
C TYR A 117 -12.57 -3.49 -11.02
N VAL A 118 -12.29 -2.84 -9.88
CA VAL A 118 -12.98 -3.12 -8.61
C VAL A 118 -14.48 -2.82 -8.73
N LEU A 119 -14.85 -1.71 -9.40
CA LEU A 119 -16.24 -1.36 -9.65
C LEU A 119 -16.93 -2.35 -10.58
N ASP A 120 -16.30 -2.67 -11.72
CA ASP A 120 -16.85 -3.57 -12.74
C ASP A 120 -17.01 -5.01 -12.24
N SER A 121 -16.19 -5.42 -11.27
CA SER A 121 -16.28 -6.73 -10.62
C SER A 121 -17.34 -6.81 -9.53
N GLY A 122 -17.96 -5.68 -9.16
CA GLY A 122 -18.94 -5.62 -8.08
C GLY A 122 -18.35 -5.74 -6.67
N MET A 123 -17.02 -5.66 -6.54
CA MET A 123 -16.36 -5.68 -5.22
C MET A 123 -16.54 -4.37 -4.44
N ALA A 124 -16.89 -3.28 -5.12
CA ALA A 124 -17.26 -2.02 -4.49
C ALA A 124 -18.62 -1.54 -5.02
N ALA A 125 -19.39 -0.87 -4.19
CA ALA A 125 -20.68 -0.33 -4.56
C ALA A 125 -20.57 1.05 -5.18
N ILE A 126 -21.49 1.34 -6.11
CA ILE A 126 -21.75 2.70 -6.60
C ILE A 126 -22.91 3.26 -5.79
N MET A 127 -22.78 4.49 -5.29
CA MET A 127 -23.87 5.16 -4.56
C MET A 127 -25.06 5.45 -5.47
N ASN A 128 -26.25 5.66 -4.88
CA ASN A 128 -27.51 5.89 -5.60
C ASN A 128 -27.49 7.12 -6.55
N ASP A 129 -26.59 8.06 -6.35
CA ASP A 129 -26.38 9.24 -7.20
C ASP A 129 -25.37 9.00 -8.33
N GLY A 130 -24.88 7.77 -8.50
CA GLY A 130 -23.90 7.40 -9.51
C GLY A 130 -22.44 7.74 -9.14
N GLN A 131 -22.20 8.24 -7.91
CA GLN A 131 -20.85 8.47 -7.43
C GLN A 131 -20.24 7.16 -6.92
N VAL A 132 -18.91 7.04 -7.03
CA VAL A 132 -18.16 5.94 -6.45
C VAL A 132 -18.16 6.09 -4.94
N ASP A 133 -18.54 5.04 -4.22
CA ASP A 133 -18.29 4.98 -2.78
C ASP A 133 -16.80 4.72 -2.55
N GLU A 134 -16.05 5.79 -2.32
CA GLU A 134 -14.59 5.71 -2.06
C GLU A 134 -14.27 4.83 -0.84
N THR A 135 -15.16 4.79 0.14
CA THR A 135 -15.02 3.93 1.32
C THR A 135 -15.15 2.45 0.92
N ALA A 136 -16.11 2.12 0.08
CA ALA A 136 -16.28 0.76 -0.43
C ALA A 136 -15.13 0.34 -1.34
N LEU A 137 -14.59 1.27 -2.16
CA LEU A 137 -13.41 1.03 -2.97
C LEU A 137 -12.19 0.74 -2.10
N ALA A 138 -11.94 1.56 -1.08
CA ALA A 138 -10.85 1.34 -0.14
C ALA A 138 -10.97 -0.01 0.59
N LYS A 139 -12.18 -0.37 1.03
CA LYS A 139 -12.45 -1.67 1.68
C LYS A 139 -12.20 -2.86 0.74
N ALA A 140 -12.58 -2.76 -0.52
CA ALA A 140 -12.40 -3.83 -1.49
C ALA A 140 -10.91 -4.13 -1.77
N LEU A 141 -10.04 -3.13 -1.63
CA LEU A 141 -8.60 -3.25 -1.82
C LEU A 141 -7.82 -3.49 -0.51
N ALA A 142 -8.50 -3.42 0.62
CA ALA A 142 -7.86 -3.55 1.92
C ALA A 142 -7.52 -5.01 2.25
N SER A 143 -6.45 -5.20 3.03
CA SER A 143 -6.13 -6.50 3.64
C SER A 143 -7.25 -6.95 4.58
N THR A 144 -7.47 -8.25 4.68
CA THR A 144 -8.40 -8.85 5.67
C THR A 144 -7.75 -9.07 7.04
N THR A 145 -6.46 -8.78 7.18
CA THR A 145 -5.67 -9.01 8.40
C THR A 145 -4.82 -7.79 8.72
N MET A 146 -4.26 -7.76 9.91
CA MET A 146 -3.30 -6.75 10.37
C MET A 146 -3.89 -5.34 10.55
N TRP A 147 -5.20 -5.23 10.75
CA TRP A 147 -5.79 -3.99 11.22
C TRP A 147 -5.50 -3.83 12.70
N MET A 148 -4.66 -2.84 13.05
CA MET A 148 -4.46 -2.48 14.45
C MET A 148 -5.74 -1.82 14.96
N MET A 149 -6.38 -2.49 15.90
CA MET A 149 -7.31 -1.81 16.80
C MET A 149 -6.43 -1.06 17.80
N PRO A 150 -6.53 0.27 17.90
CA PRO A 150 -5.92 0.94 19.02
C PRO A 150 -6.58 0.41 20.29
N GLU A 151 -5.87 -0.34 21.11
CA GLU A 151 -6.23 -0.56 22.50
C GLU A 151 -6.10 0.78 23.21
N TYR A 152 -7.15 1.60 23.16
CA TYR A 152 -7.26 2.78 23.97
C TYR A 152 -7.57 2.34 25.40
N THR A 153 -6.54 2.21 26.22
CA THR A 153 -6.70 2.30 27.67
C THR A 153 -7.04 3.74 28.00
N GLU A 154 -8.32 4.00 28.28
CA GLU A 154 -8.89 5.16 28.97
C GLU A 154 -8.32 6.56 28.63
N ILE A 155 -8.70 7.11 27.50
CA ILE A 155 -8.81 8.58 27.33
C ILE A 155 -10.13 8.80 26.57
N GLU A 156 -11.00 9.66 27.17
CA GLU A 156 -12.31 10.20 26.71
C GLU A 156 -12.83 9.78 25.32
N PRO A 157 -14.13 9.58 25.11
CA PRO A 157 -14.67 8.89 23.94
C PRO A 157 -14.42 9.67 22.66
N GLN A 158 -13.34 9.32 22.00
CA GLN A 158 -13.13 9.60 20.59
C GLN A 158 -13.96 8.57 19.77
N PRO A 159 -14.44 8.92 18.57
CA PRO A 159 -15.24 7.99 17.80
C PRO A 159 -14.48 6.69 17.60
N THR A 160 -15.05 5.61 18.12
CA THR A 160 -14.53 4.26 17.99
C THR A 160 -14.55 3.88 16.51
N TRP A 161 -13.41 3.85 15.88
CA TRP A 161 -13.25 3.14 14.64
C TRP A 161 -13.33 1.64 14.96
N VAL A 162 -14.53 1.10 14.86
CA VAL A 162 -14.72 -0.34 14.94
C VAL A 162 -14.09 -0.93 13.69
N GLY A 163 -12.99 -1.67 13.87
CA GLY A 163 -12.47 -2.50 12.80
C GLY A 163 -13.55 -3.51 12.40
N VAL A 164 -14.12 -3.32 11.21
CA VAL A 164 -15.04 -4.29 10.64
C VAL A 164 -14.18 -5.42 10.11
N GLU A 165 -14.30 -6.62 10.67
CA GLU A 165 -13.83 -7.83 10.01
C GLU A 165 -14.51 -7.88 8.64
N MET A 166 -13.70 -7.71 7.59
CA MET A 166 -14.19 -7.84 6.23
C MET A 166 -14.11 -9.30 5.86
N GLU A 167 -15.25 -9.99 5.92
CA GLU A 167 -15.37 -11.31 5.32
C GLU A 167 -15.17 -11.17 3.80
N LYS A 168 -14.27 -11.99 3.26
CA LYS A 168 -14.19 -12.19 1.82
C LYS A 168 -15.47 -12.88 1.38
N ASN A 169 -16.28 -12.20 0.60
CA ASN A 169 -17.27 -12.85 -0.26
C ASN A 169 -16.60 -13.34 -1.53
#